data_2bf9ad57f0827792324dac4f0fc5d477
#
_entry.id   2bf9ad57f0827792324dac4f0fc5d477
#
_cell.length_a   1.000
_cell.length_b   1.000
_cell.length_c   1.000
_cell.angle_alpha   90.00
_cell.angle_beta   90.00
_cell.angle_gamma   90.00
#
_symmetry.space_group_name_H-M   'P 1'
#
loop_
_entity.id
_entity.type
_entity.pdbx_description
1 polymer ?
#
loop_
_entity_poly.entity_id
_entity_poly.type
_entity_poly.pdbx_seq_one_letter_code
_entity_poly.pdbx_strand_id
1 'polypeptide(L)'
;MQFKEQKGRVQVLAYDGYDKEKRRAIVKMLGSFDKYDYSLSVGLLEKLTVEQKEELQSEIDKRRQSNDKLMRQAAILYSDSRISDYADIVSSGEYDIPPEKADQIWEAMDLLAKSLRKAGFKKPHKTHLERVSDDQPSLPLAEPLQSSEKAK
;
A
#
# COMPACT_ATOMS: atom_id res chain seq x y z
N MET A 1 -11.00 -28.70 10.74
CA MET A 1 -11.68 -27.61 11.50
C MET A 1 -12.49 -26.71 10.57
N GLN A 2 -13.31 -25.78 11.10
CA GLN A 2 -13.99 -24.75 10.33
C GLN A 2 -13.54 -23.36 10.81
N PHE A 3 -13.36 -22.46 9.87
CA PHE A 3 -12.92 -21.10 10.13
C PHE A 3 -14.01 -20.12 9.66
N LYS A 4 -14.60 -19.36 10.59
CA LYS A 4 -15.69 -18.43 10.29
C LYS A 4 -15.28 -17.00 10.63
N GLU A 5 -15.32 -16.11 9.66
CA GLU A 5 -15.06 -14.68 9.90
C GLU A 5 -16.24 -14.00 10.58
N GLN A 6 -15.94 -13.19 11.61
CA GLN A 6 -16.90 -12.37 12.31
C GLN A 6 -16.22 -11.11 12.89
N LYS A 7 -16.64 -9.94 12.44
CA LYS A 7 -16.24 -8.63 13.00
C LYS A 7 -14.71 -8.47 13.21
N GLY A 8 -13.91 -8.76 12.19
CA GLY A 8 -12.44 -8.61 12.26
C GLY A 8 -11.69 -9.78 12.92
N ARG A 9 -12.40 -10.78 13.42
CA ARG A 9 -11.81 -12.01 13.97
C ARG A 9 -12.24 -13.24 13.19
N VAL A 10 -11.42 -14.27 13.22
CA VAL A 10 -11.72 -15.58 12.64
C VAL A 10 -11.93 -16.56 13.77
N GLN A 11 -13.15 -17.07 13.90
CA GLN A 11 -13.50 -18.10 14.86
C GLN A 11 -12.99 -19.45 14.40
N VAL A 12 -12.40 -20.20 15.31
CA VAL A 12 -11.92 -21.58 15.12
C VAL A 12 -12.95 -22.52 15.74
N LEU A 13 -13.58 -23.32 14.89
CA LEU A 13 -14.68 -24.21 15.26
C LEU A 13 -14.28 -25.67 15.01
N ALA A 14 -14.54 -26.54 15.96
CA ALA A 14 -14.39 -27.99 15.79
C ALA A 14 -15.76 -28.64 15.70
N TYR A 15 -15.83 -29.74 14.97
CA TYR A 15 -17.01 -30.60 14.96
C TYR A 15 -17.09 -31.37 16.27
N ASP A 16 -18.26 -31.32 16.95
CA ASP A 16 -18.51 -31.95 18.25
C ASP A 16 -19.70 -32.93 18.22
N GLY A 17 -20.09 -33.38 17.02
CA GLY A 17 -21.14 -34.37 16.85
C GLY A 17 -22.31 -33.89 15.98
N TYR A 18 -23.38 -34.66 15.97
CA TYR A 18 -24.59 -34.41 15.20
C TYR A 18 -25.84 -34.49 16.07
N ASP A 19 -26.60 -33.40 16.09
CA ASP A 19 -27.91 -33.32 16.74
C ASP A 19 -28.97 -33.93 15.81
N LYS A 20 -29.46 -35.13 16.15
CA LYS A 20 -30.44 -35.84 15.36
C LYS A 20 -31.82 -35.18 15.38
N GLU A 21 -32.18 -34.51 16.48
CA GLU A 21 -33.48 -33.84 16.60
C GLU A 21 -33.53 -32.60 15.72
N LYS A 22 -32.49 -31.79 15.78
CA LYS A 22 -32.36 -30.54 15.00
C LYS A 22 -31.77 -30.74 13.63
N ARG A 23 -31.39 -31.96 13.28
CA ARG A 23 -30.77 -32.35 12.01
C ARG A 23 -29.60 -31.45 11.59
N ARG A 24 -28.72 -31.11 12.55
CA ARG A 24 -27.57 -30.23 12.31
C ARG A 24 -26.31 -30.70 13.02
N ALA A 25 -25.18 -30.34 12.45
CA ALA A 25 -23.89 -30.53 13.09
C ALA A 25 -23.74 -29.67 14.35
N ILE A 26 -23.26 -30.26 15.42
CA ILE A 26 -22.86 -29.54 16.62
C ILE A 26 -21.42 -29.08 16.41
N VAL A 27 -21.18 -27.78 16.52
CA VAL A 27 -19.84 -27.18 16.43
C VAL A 27 -19.50 -26.48 17.72
N LYS A 28 -18.30 -26.75 18.23
CA LYS A 28 -17.77 -26.12 19.43
C LYS A 28 -16.73 -25.06 19.05
N MET A 29 -16.85 -23.87 19.62
CA MET A 29 -15.85 -22.82 19.46
C MET A 29 -14.64 -23.15 20.33
N LEU A 30 -13.47 -23.29 19.72
CA LEU A 30 -12.19 -23.52 20.39
C LEU A 30 -11.54 -22.19 20.79
N GLY A 31 -11.67 -21.18 19.95
CA GLY A 31 -11.13 -19.85 20.15
C GLY A 31 -11.25 -19.00 18.87
N SER A 32 -10.43 -17.98 18.77
CA SER A 32 -10.39 -17.11 17.59
C SER A 32 -8.98 -16.53 17.39
N PHE A 33 -8.71 -16.03 16.21
CA PHE A 33 -7.54 -15.21 15.92
C PHE A 33 -7.96 -13.93 15.19
N ASP A 34 -7.13 -12.91 15.27
CA ASP A 34 -7.38 -11.65 14.59
C ASP A 34 -7.16 -11.80 13.06
N LYS A 35 -8.00 -11.13 12.27
CA LYS A 35 -7.95 -11.23 10.80
C LYS A 35 -6.74 -10.52 10.19
N TYR A 36 -6.21 -9.50 10.86
CA TYR A 36 -5.21 -8.59 10.30
C TYR A 36 -3.79 -8.92 10.77
N ASP A 37 -3.61 -9.09 12.09
CA ASP A 37 -2.30 -9.39 12.67
C ASP A 37 -2.09 -10.88 12.97
N TYR A 38 -3.18 -11.69 12.85
CA TYR A 38 -3.18 -13.14 13.12
C TYR A 38 -2.87 -13.50 14.56
N SER A 39 -3.02 -12.56 15.50
CA SER A 39 -2.84 -12.82 16.93
C SER A 39 -3.90 -13.80 17.46
N LEU A 40 -3.44 -14.82 18.19
CA LEU A 40 -4.30 -15.88 18.70
C LEU A 40 -4.94 -15.46 20.02
N SER A 41 -6.20 -15.88 20.26
CA SER A 41 -6.82 -15.71 21.55
C SER A 41 -6.13 -16.56 22.62
N VAL A 42 -6.11 -16.04 23.85
CA VAL A 42 -5.51 -16.73 25.01
C VAL A 42 -6.10 -18.15 25.16
N GLY A 43 -5.24 -19.13 25.37
CA GLY A 43 -5.63 -20.53 25.58
C GLY A 43 -6.14 -21.27 24.32
N LEU A 44 -6.13 -20.67 23.13
CA LEU A 44 -6.52 -21.37 21.91
C LEU A 44 -5.59 -22.58 21.65
N LEU A 45 -4.28 -22.36 21.69
CA LEU A 45 -3.30 -23.40 21.41
C LEU A 45 -3.33 -24.58 22.38
N GLU A 46 -3.77 -24.34 23.63
CA GLU A 46 -3.91 -25.39 24.65
C GLU A 46 -5.08 -26.35 24.37
N LYS A 47 -6.10 -25.85 23.67
CA LYS A 47 -7.32 -26.62 23.33
C LYS A 47 -7.19 -27.41 22.04
N LEU A 48 -6.12 -27.21 21.28
CA LEU A 48 -5.92 -27.83 19.99
C LEU A 48 -5.03 -29.07 20.08
N THR A 49 -5.40 -30.11 19.35
CA THR A 49 -4.52 -31.26 19.09
C THR A 49 -3.37 -30.84 18.15
N VAL A 50 -2.35 -31.69 18.04
CA VAL A 50 -1.20 -31.42 17.15
C VAL A 50 -1.66 -31.21 15.69
N GLU A 51 -2.52 -32.10 15.18
CA GLU A 51 -3.08 -32.01 13.82
C GLU A 51 -3.90 -30.73 13.62
N GLN A 52 -4.66 -30.32 14.64
CA GLN A 52 -5.44 -29.07 14.61
C GLN A 52 -4.56 -27.82 14.62
N LYS A 53 -3.39 -27.88 15.27
CA LYS A 53 -2.41 -26.78 15.23
C LYS A 53 -1.81 -26.63 13.84
N GLU A 54 -1.49 -27.72 13.18
CA GLU A 54 -0.97 -27.71 11.81
C GLU A 54 -2.02 -27.16 10.82
N GLU A 55 -3.28 -27.58 10.97
CA GLU A 55 -4.40 -27.07 10.17
C GLU A 55 -4.62 -25.58 10.38
N LEU A 56 -4.56 -25.10 11.63
CA LEU A 56 -4.65 -23.68 11.98
C LEU A 56 -3.50 -22.88 11.35
N GLN A 57 -2.27 -23.38 11.48
CA GLN A 57 -1.10 -22.71 10.91
C GLN A 57 -1.20 -22.63 9.39
N SER A 58 -1.60 -23.72 8.72
CA SER A 58 -1.82 -23.74 7.27
C SER A 58 -2.88 -22.71 6.83
N GLU A 59 -3.97 -22.57 7.59
CA GLU A 59 -5.01 -21.57 7.30
C GLU A 59 -4.50 -20.13 7.49
N ILE A 60 -3.75 -19.88 8.55
CA ILE A 60 -3.11 -18.55 8.79
C ILE A 60 -2.16 -18.22 7.66
N ASP A 61 -1.33 -19.17 7.22
CA ASP A 61 -0.35 -18.95 6.15
C ASP A 61 -1.03 -18.69 4.81
N LYS A 62 -2.11 -19.39 4.48
CA LYS A 62 -2.93 -19.12 3.29
C LYS A 62 -3.50 -17.71 3.30
N ARG A 63 -4.05 -17.28 4.45
CA ARG A 63 -4.61 -15.93 4.60
C ARG A 63 -3.54 -14.86 4.50
N ARG A 64 -2.38 -15.09 5.11
CA ARG A 64 -1.22 -14.18 5.02
C ARG A 64 -0.76 -14.02 3.58
N GLN A 65 -0.57 -15.13 2.85
CA GLN A 65 -0.20 -15.09 1.43
C GLN A 65 -1.23 -14.37 0.56
N SER A 66 -2.53 -14.60 0.82
CA SER A 66 -3.60 -13.90 0.10
C SER A 66 -3.58 -12.39 0.38
N ASN A 67 -3.40 -12.00 1.65
CA ASN A 67 -3.30 -10.61 2.05
C ASN A 67 -2.06 -9.92 1.44
N ASP A 68 -0.90 -10.59 1.48
CA ASP A 68 0.34 -10.09 0.87
C ASP A 68 0.17 -9.87 -0.65
N LYS A 69 -0.53 -10.77 -1.33
CA LYS A 69 -0.85 -10.60 -2.74
C LYS A 69 -1.72 -9.37 -2.99
N LEU A 70 -2.77 -9.18 -2.19
CA LEU A 70 -3.64 -8.00 -2.29
C LEU A 70 -2.88 -6.69 -2.00
N MET A 71 -2.02 -6.69 -0.97
CA MET A 71 -1.21 -5.53 -0.63
C MET A 71 -0.21 -5.17 -1.73
N ARG A 72 0.42 -6.17 -2.38
CA ARG A 72 1.29 -5.94 -3.55
C ARG A 72 0.51 -5.37 -4.74
N GLN A 73 -0.70 -5.88 -5.01
CA GLN A 73 -1.56 -5.35 -6.07
C GLN A 73 -1.98 -3.90 -5.78
N ALA A 74 -2.39 -3.61 -4.54
CA ALA A 74 -2.73 -2.26 -4.11
C ALA A 74 -1.52 -1.31 -4.18
N ALA A 75 -0.32 -1.78 -3.82
CA ALA A 75 0.90 -0.98 -3.93
C ALA A 75 1.19 -0.56 -5.39
N ILE A 76 0.93 -1.45 -6.36
CA ILE A 76 1.08 -1.10 -7.78
C ILE A 76 -0.03 -0.14 -8.21
N LEU A 77 -1.28 -0.39 -7.83
CA LEU A 77 -2.43 0.40 -8.25
C LEU A 77 -2.36 1.87 -7.78
N TYR A 78 -1.81 2.10 -6.60
CA TYR A 78 -1.71 3.43 -5.99
C TYR A 78 -0.30 4.02 -6.03
N SER A 79 0.61 3.44 -6.81
CA SER A 79 2.03 3.86 -6.84
C SER A 79 2.21 5.26 -7.40
N ASP A 80 1.49 5.60 -8.47
CA ASP A 80 1.53 6.91 -9.12
C ASP A 80 1.05 8.03 -8.20
N SER A 81 -0.12 7.84 -7.56
CA SER A 81 -0.65 8.79 -6.57
C SER A 81 0.34 9.01 -5.43
N ARG A 82 0.88 7.94 -4.85
CA ARG A 82 1.86 8.06 -3.75
C ARG A 82 3.16 8.77 -4.16
N ILE A 83 3.64 8.52 -5.38
CA ILE A 83 4.83 9.22 -5.89
C ILE A 83 4.53 10.72 -6.08
N SER A 84 3.32 11.07 -6.57
CA SER A 84 2.89 12.46 -6.67
C SER A 84 2.79 13.13 -5.31
N ASP A 85 2.16 12.47 -4.33
CA ASP A 85 2.06 12.98 -2.95
C ASP A 85 3.44 13.24 -2.34
N TYR A 86 4.42 12.34 -2.58
CA TYR A 86 5.80 12.56 -2.12
C TYR A 86 6.46 13.76 -2.82
N ALA A 87 6.24 13.93 -4.12
CA ALA A 87 6.77 15.07 -4.85
C ALA A 87 6.20 16.40 -4.32
N ASP A 88 4.90 16.44 -4.00
CA ASP A 88 4.24 17.60 -3.42
C ASP A 88 4.79 17.93 -2.01
N ILE A 89 4.96 16.91 -1.15
CA ILE A 89 5.55 17.07 0.18
C ILE A 89 6.97 17.62 0.10
N VAL A 90 7.81 17.10 -0.81
CA VAL A 90 9.18 17.57 -1.00
C VAL A 90 9.17 19.03 -1.54
N SER A 91 8.26 19.35 -2.46
CA SER A 91 8.16 20.68 -3.08
C SER A 91 7.63 21.74 -2.12
N SER A 92 6.77 21.37 -1.17
CA SER A 92 6.21 22.32 -0.19
C SER A 92 7.26 22.90 0.77
N GLY A 93 8.37 22.16 0.99
CA GLY A 93 9.40 22.56 1.95
C GLY A 93 8.95 22.57 3.41
N GLU A 94 7.77 22.02 3.72
CA GLU A 94 7.24 21.95 5.08
C GLU A 94 8.01 20.98 5.98
N TYR A 95 8.71 20.02 5.36
CA TYR A 95 9.43 18.96 6.06
C TYR A 95 10.92 19.03 5.73
N ASP A 96 11.73 19.07 6.77
CA ASP A 96 13.17 18.94 6.64
C ASP A 96 13.53 17.47 6.37
N ILE A 97 14.04 17.19 5.17
CA ILE A 97 14.42 15.84 4.75
C ILE A 97 15.91 15.68 4.99
N PRO A 98 16.33 14.79 5.92
CA PRO A 98 17.74 14.52 6.13
C PRO A 98 18.43 14.05 4.84
N PRO A 99 19.68 14.47 4.57
CA PRO A 99 20.43 14.08 3.36
C PRO A 99 20.44 12.57 3.11
N GLU A 100 20.68 11.78 4.17
CA GLU A 100 20.68 10.32 4.11
C GLU A 100 19.33 9.75 3.63
N LYS A 101 18.24 10.41 4.02
CA LYS A 101 16.88 10.01 3.58
C LYS A 101 16.65 10.36 2.13
N ALA A 102 17.15 11.52 1.69
CA ALA A 102 17.09 11.92 0.28
C ALA A 102 17.85 10.93 -0.60
N ASP A 103 19.03 10.50 -0.19
CA ASP A 103 19.84 9.50 -0.91
C ASP A 103 19.09 8.15 -1.02
N GLN A 104 18.48 7.68 0.07
CA GLN A 104 17.65 6.46 0.06
C GLN A 104 16.48 6.56 -0.91
N ILE A 105 15.84 7.73 -1.02
CA ILE A 105 14.74 7.97 -1.95
C ILE A 105 15.26 7.88 -3.39
N TRP A 106 16.39 8.52 -3.70
CA TRP A 106 17.00 8.44 -5.03
C TRP A 106 17.37 7.01 -5.42
N GLU A 107 17.99 6.25 -4.53
CA GLU A 107 18.29 4.84 -4.77
C GLU A 107 17.04 4.01 -5.05
N ALA A 108 15.96 4.23 -4.29
CA ALA A 108 14.68 3.54 -4.50
C ALA A 108 14.04 3.90 -5.84
N MET A 109 14.10 5.17 -6.27
CA MET A 109 13.62 5.62 -7.56
C MET A 109 14.43 5.00 -8.72
N ASP A 110 15.73 4.94 -8.60
CA ASP A 110 16.60 4.29 -9.58
C ASP A 110 16.31 2.80 -9.71
N LEU A 111 16.10 2.12 -8.59
CA LEU A 111 15.72 0.71 -8.57
C LEU A 111 14.37 0.49 -9.26
N LEU A 112 13.38 1.35 -8.98
CA LEU A 112 12.07 1.32 -9.62
C LEU A 112 12.21 1.52 -11.14
N ALA A 113 12.95 2.53 -11.55
CA ALA A 113 13.17 2.82 -12.97
C ALA A 113 13.87 1.67 -13.71
N LYS A 114 14.86 1.02 -13.07
CA LYS A 114 15.53 -0.18 -13.62
C LYS A 114 14.54 -1.35 -13.74
N SER A 115 13.70 -1.56 -12.72
CA SER A 115 12.71 -2.64 -12.70
C SER A 115 11.64 -2.46 -13.77
N LEU A 116 11.13 -1.25 -13.97
CA LEU A 116 10.17 -0.93 -15.03
C LEU A 116 10.77 -1.20 -16.43
N ARG A 117 12.02 -0.77 -16.68
CA ARG A 117 12.70 -1.05 -17.96
C ARG A 117 12.89 -2.54 -18.18
N LYS A 118 13.29 -3.30 -17.14
CA LYS A 118 13.45 -4.75 -17.22
C LYS A 118 12.12 -5.47 -17.50
N ALA A 119 11.01 -4.94 -16.98
CA ALA A 119 9.66 -5.42 -17.27
C ALA A 119 9.11 -4.99 -18.64
N GLY A 120 9.90 -4.26 -19.45
CA GLY A 120 9.53 -3.82 -20.80
C GLY A 120 8.81 -2.47 -20.88
N PHE A 121 8.59 -1.80 -19.74
CA PHE A 121 7.97 -0.47 -19.72
C PHE A 121 9.02 0.61 -19.98
N LYS A 122 8.94 1.24 -21.15
CA LYS A 122 9.82 2.36 -21.51
C LYS A 122 9.24 3.67 -20.99
N LYS A 123 10.12 4.59 -20.57
CA LYS A 123 9.70 5.96 -20.24
C LYS A 123 9.08 6.60 -21.49
N PRO A 124 7.85 7.15 -21.41
CA PRO A 124 7.26 7.86 -22.55
C PRO A 124 8.16 9.03 -22.95
N HIS A 125 8.31 9.23 -24.25
CA HIS A 125 9.00 10.42 -24.76
C HIS A 125 8.08 11.62 -24.53
N LYS A 126 8.61 12.71 -23.97
CA LYS A 126 7.90 14.01 -23.95
C LYS A 126 7.54 14.38 -25.38
N THR A 127 6.28 14.66 -25.66
CA THR A 127 5.84 15.16 -26.96
C THR A 127 6.41 16.55 -27.18
N HIS A 128 6.63 16.95 -28.45
CA HIS A 128 7.22 18.24 -28.80
C HIS A 128 6.44 19.43 -28.20
N LEU A 129 5.12 19.26 -27.96
CA LEU A 129 4.25 20.28 -27.37
C LEU A 129 4.58 20.57 -25.87
N GLU A 130 5.02 19.55 -25.13
CA GLU A 130 5.43 19.73 -23.73
C GLU A 130 6.81 20.40 -23.58
N ARG A 131 7.64 20.36 -24.65
CA ARG A 131 8.96 21.03 -24.65
C ARG A 131 8.86 22.53 -24.91
N VAL A 132 7.78 23.00 -25.56
CA VAL A 132 7.61 24.42 -25.91
C VAL A 132 7.16 25.24 -24.70
N SER A 133 6.56 24.62 -23.67
CA SER A 133 6.14 25.32 -22.47
C SER A 133 7.28 25.66 -21.49
N ASP A 134 8.41 24.95 -21.57
CA ASP A 134 9.59 25.21 -20.73
C ASP A 134 10.49 26.33 -21.30
N ASP A 135 10.33 26.69 -22.61
CA ASP A 135 11.10 27.70 -23.34
C ASP A 135 10.28 28.99 -23.61
N GLN A 136 9.42 29.41 -22.69
CA GLN A 136 8.86 30.77 -22.81
C GLN A 136 9.98 31.79 -22.57
N PRO A 137 10.42 32.55 -23.60
CA PRO A 137 11.33 33.64 -23.37
C PRO A 137 10.65 34.64 -22.48
N SER A 138 11.28 34.98 -21.35
CA SER A 138 10.86 36.09 -20.51
C SER A 138 10.65 37.33 -21.36
N LEU A 139 9.41 37.74 -21.49
CA LEU A 139 9.09 39.02 -22.15
C LEU A 139 9.93 40.13 -21.51
N PRO A 140 10.67 40.93 -22.27
CA PRO A 140 11.43 42.04 -21.73
C PRO A 140 10.43 42.98 -21.02
N LEU A 141 10.68 43.24 -19.74
CA LEU A 141 9.97 44.26 -18.98
C LEU A 141 10.01 45.55 -19.78
N ALA A 142 8.84 46.04 -20.19
CA ALA A 142 8.68 47.36 -20.82
C ALA A 142 9.32 48.42 -19.90
N GLU A 143 10.32 49.13 -20.42
CA GLU A 143 10.91 50.26 -19.72
C GLU A 143 9.83 51.31 -19.45
N PRO A 144 9.80 51.93 -18.26
CA PRO A 144 8.84 53.02 -17.97
C PRO A 144 9.14 54.22 -18.86
N LEU A 145 8.12 54.63 -19.63
CA LEU A 145 8.14 55.85 -20.43
C LEU A 145 8.55 57.05 -19.53
N GLN A 146 9.75 57.56 -19.78
CA GLN A 146 10.19 58.82 -19.19
C GLN A 146 9.27 59.93 -19.69
N SER A 147 8.42 60.46 -18.81
CA SER A 147 7.66 61.66 -19.04
C SER A 147 8.63 62.85 -19.14
N SER A 148 8.88 63.32 -20.36
CA SER A 148 9.54 64.60 -20.59
C SER A 148 8.60 65.75 -20.26
N GLU A 149 8.74 66.26 -19.05
CA GLU A 149 8.21 67.56 -18.68
C GLU A 149 9.14 68.64 -19.20
N LYS A 150 8.77 69.30 -20.32
CA LYS A 150 9.38 70.54 -20.77
C LYS A 150 8.48 71.69 -20.39
N ALA A 151 9.08 72.53 -19.57
CA ALA A 151 8.71 73.89 -19.09
C ALA A 151 8.02 74.77 -20.10
N LYS A 152 7.11 75.59 -19.60
CA LYS A 152 7.11 77.05 -19.72
C LYS A 152 6.44 77.68 -18.50
#